data_cf2ccbafbb21215c3e594682a3866d42
#
_entry.id   cf2ccbafbb21215c3e594682a3866d42
#
_cell.length_a   1.000
_cell.length_b   1.000
_cell.length_c   1.000
_cell.angle_alpha   90.00
_cell.angle_beta   90.00
_cell.angle_gamma   90.00
#
_symmetry.space_group_name_H-M   'P 1'
#
loop_
_entity.id
_entity.type
_entity.pdbx_description
1 polymer ?
#
loop_
_entity_poly.entity_id
_entity_poly.type
_entity_poly.pdbx_seq_one_letter_code
_entity_poly.pdbx_strand_id
1 'polypeptide(L)'
;CLDVQSNGNENAAVRPINCNYGPFQRWTLSEDGQLKTSSPGGRCLQGGLDNAPLAMRTCNPDAGSNAAQRWEFEDATDTRELRQIRNVESGSCLDVLGTVTQGRAYTGVPCSGEDRPNQAFVQLNNGAFASAASDTNLCIDGGGANGNEMLPWGCKNPAQNHEWRVNGSLFRQGNSGRCAELNPGSNRSSVQPCDSSRPYRAWAVEDVSGTASSTLQFRNADNGCLDIAGATRAGYSNNDR
;
A
#
# COMPACT_ATOMS: atom_id res chain seq x y z
N CYS A 1 11.34 -13.42 -6.16
CA CYS A 1 10.53 -14.40 -6.90
C CYS A 1 9.88 -15.40 -5.95
N LEU A 2 8.72 -15.90 -6.33
CA LEU A 2 8.05 -16.98 -5.64
C LEU A 2 8.76 -18.30 -5.98
N ASP A 3 9.27 -19.00 -4.98
CA ASP A 3 10.11 -20.21 -5.14
C ASP A 3 9.55 -21.39 -4.35
N VAL A 4 9.68 -22.58 -4.94
CA VAL A 4 9.26 -23.83 -4.31
C VAL A 4 10.46 -24.48 -3.65
N GLN A 5 10.36 -24.69 -2.35
CA GLN A 5 11.38 -25.37 -1.55
C GLN A 5 11.38 -26.90 -1.76
N SER A 6 12.42 -27.57 -1.26
CA SER A 6 12.47 -29.04 -1.19
C SER A 6 12.24 -29.76 -2.54
N ASN A 7 12.81 -29.22 -3.62
CA ASN A 7 12.71 -29.78 -4.97
C ASN A 7 11.27 -30.01 -5.48
N GLY A 8 10.29 -29.24 -4.98
CA GLY A 8 8.91 -29.32 -5.44
C GLY A 8 8.15 -30.58 -5.04
N ASN A 9 8.57 -31.26 -3.98
CA ASN A 9 7.87 -32.45 -3.45
C ASN A 9 6.48 -32.10 -2.89
N GLU A 10 5.69 -33.12 -2.62
CA GLU A 10 4.40 -32.97 -1.93
C GLU A 10 4.60 -32.25 -0.61
N ASN A 11 3.75 -31.28 -0.31
CA ASN A 11 3.83 -30.35 0.84
C ASN A 11 5.05 -29.40 0.82
N ALA A 12 5.78 -29.29 -0.29
CA ALA A 12 6.86 -28.32 -0.38
C ALA A 12 6.33 -26.92 -0.12
N ALA A 13 6.97 -26.21 0.81
CA ALA A 13 6.62 -24.83 1.11
C ALA A 13 6.98 -23.92 -0.07
N VAL A 14 6.17 -22.88 -0.26
CA VAL A 14 6.41 -21.87 -1.28
C VAL A 14 6.76 -20.56 -0.57
N ARG A 15 7.87 -19.95 -0.94
CA ARG A 15 8.42 -18.77 -0.26
C ARG A 15 8.98 -17.76 -1.24
N PRO A 16 8.96 -16.47 -0.93
CA PRO A 16 9.69 -15.47 -1.68
C PRO A 16 11.20 -15.59 -1.40
N ILE A 17 11.99 -15.67 -2.44
CA ILE A 17 13.45 -15.61 -2.37
C ILE A 17 14.01 -14.82 -3.55
N ASN A 18 15.31 -14.55 -3.56
CA ASN A 18 15.97 -13.89 -4.67
C ASN A 18 15.77 -14.66 -5.97
N CYS A 19 15.55 -13.93 -7.06
CA CYS A 19 15.33 -14.53 -8.36
C CYS A 19 16.59 -15.22 -8.89
N ASN A 20 16.52 -16.49 -9.19
CA ASN A 20 17.57 -17.28 -9.82
C ASN A 20 17.16 -17.84 -11.19
N TYR A 21 15.90 -17.57 -11.61
CA TYR A 21 15.31 -18.00 -12.87
C TYR A 21 15.26 -19.53 -13.05
N GLY A 22 15.43 -20.29 -11.98
CA GLY A 22 15.35 -21.75 -11.96
C GLY A 22 13.94 -22.30 -12.20
N PRO A 23 13.80 -23.61 -12.44
CA PRO A 23 12.50 -24.25 -12.74
C PRO A 23 11.50 -24.13 -11.60
N PHE A 24 11.98 -23.97 -10.36
CA PHE A 24 11.14 -23.77 -9.16
C PHE A 24 10.60 -22.34 -8.99
N GLN A 25 11.08 -21.40 -9.81
CA GLN A 25 10.62 -19.99 -9.85
C GLN A 25 9.86 -19.68 -11.14
N ARG A 26 9.70 -20.63 -12.03
CA ARG A 26 8.92 -20.47 -13.25
C ARG A 26 7.55 -21.10 -13.07
N TRP A 27 6.53 -20.29 -13.24
CA TRP A 27 5.15 -20.65 -13.01
C TRP A 27 4.35 -20.59 -14.30
N THR A 28 3.44 -21.51 -14.48
CA THR A 28 2.50 -21.52 -15.60
C THR A 28 1.09 -21.65 -15.03
N LEU A 29 0.22 -20.75 -15.42
CA LEU A 29 -1.21 -20.83 -15.17
C LEU A 29 -1.84 -21.66 -16.30
N SER A 30 -2.47 -22.76 -15.99
CA SER A 30 -3.18 -23.61 -16.94
C SER A 30 -4.58 -23.03 -17.23
N GLU A 31 -5.21 -23.46 -18.32
CA GLU A 31 -6.55 -23.01 -18.72
C GLU A 31 -7.63 -23.30 -17.67
N ASP A 32 -7.44 -24.34 -16.86
CA ASP A 32 -8.30 -24.70 -15.75
C ASP A 32 -7.98 -23.94 -14.46
N GLY A 33 -7.13 -22.92 -14.53
CA GLY A 33 -6.79 -22.03 -13.42
C GLY A 33 -5.77 -22.60 -12.42
N GLN A 34 -5.08 -23.69 -12.73
CA GLN A 34 -4.06 -24.24 -11.85
C GLN A 34 -2.69 -23.58 -12.07
N LEU A 35 -2.04 -23.14 -11.00
CA LEU A 35 -0.70 -22.57 -11.06
C LEU A 35 0.35 -23.66 -10.77
N LYS A 36 1.15 -23.96 -11.79
CA LYS A 36 2.15 -25.06 -11.80
C LYS A 36 3.55 -24.52 -11.96
N THR A 37 4.53 -25.17 -11.31
CA THR A 37 5.95 -24.88 -11.60
C THR A 37 6.43 -25.63 -12.82
N SER A 38 7.49 -25.13 -13.46
CA SER A 38 8.17 -25.82 -14.56
C SER A 38 9.07 -26.97 -14.08
N SER A 39 9.06 -27.29 -12.78
CA SER A 39 9.87 -28.38 -12.21
C SER A 39 9.33 -29.77 -12.60
N PRO A 40 10.20 -30.79 -12.67
CA PRO A 40 9.73 -32.18 -12.87
C PRO A 40 8.77 -32.58 -11.75
N GLY A 41 7.60 -33.13 -12.14
CA GLY A 41 6.58 -33.60 -11.18
C GLY A 41 5.26 -32.78 -11.24
N GLY A 42 5.23 -31.62 -11.91
CA GLY A 42 4.02 -30.92 -12.30
C GLY A 42 3.00 -30.70 -11.18
N ARG A 43 3.46 -30.30 -9.98
CA ARG A 43 2.55 -30.04 -8.86
C ARG A 43 1.92 -28.67 -8.95
N CYS A 44 0.74 -28.55 -8.35
CA CYS A 44 -0.04 -27.33 -8.28
C CYS A 44 0.17 -26.58 -6.97
N LEU A 45 0.18 -25.26 -7.06
CA LEU A 45 0.12 -24.40 -5.89
C LEU A 45 -1.26 -24.55 -5.25
N GLN A 46 -1.27 -24.82 -3.95
CA GLN A 46 -2.47 -24.84 -3.14
C GLN A 46 -2.42 -23.77 -2.08
N GLY A 47 -3.44 -22.91 -2.05
CA GLY A 47 -3.70 -21.99 -0.96
C GLY A 47 -4.48 -22.67 0.15
N GLY A 48 -4.37 -22.15 1.36
CA GLY A 48 -5.27 -22.50 2.46
C GLY A 48 -6.27 -21.39 2.73
N LEU A 49 -7.31 -21.70 3.48
CA LEU A 49 -8.18 -20.70 4.10
C LEU A 49 -7.41 -20.06 5.27
N ASP A 50 -7.62 -18.78 5.49
CA ASP A 50 -7.20 -18.02 6.67
C ASP A 50 -5.82 -18.37 7.25
N ASN A 51 -4.77 -17.79 6.66
CA ASN A 51 -3.38 -17.90 7.11
C ASN A 51 -2.73 -19.29 6.98
N ALA A 52 -3.34 -20.25 6.30
CA ALA A 52 -2.67 -21.49 6.01
C ALA A 52 -1.50 -21.27 5.02
N PRO A 53 -0.34 -21.89 5.27
CA PRO A 53 0.81 -21.70 4.39
C PRO A 53 0.54 -22.26 3.00
N LEU A 54 1.04 -21.59 1.98
CA LEU A 54 1.06 -22.08 0.61
C LEU A 54 1.92 -23.32 0.50
N ALA A 55 1.44 -24.32 -0.21
CA ALA A 55 2.17 -25.57 -0.42
C ALA A 55 1.95 -26.13 -1.82
N MET A 56 2.93 -26.89 -2.28
CA MET A 56 2.80 -27.68 -3.51
C MET A 56 2.02 -28.97 -3.22
N ARG A 57 1.04 -29.25 -4.06
CA ARG A 57 0.19 -30.45 -3.95
C ARG A 57 0.06 -31.14 -5.29
N THR A 58 -0.30 -32.40 -5.25
CA THR A 58 -0.74 -33.10 -6.46
C THR A 58 -1.91 -32.34 -7.08
N CYS A 59 -1.82 -32.06 -8.39
CA CYS A 59 -2.87 -31.36 -9.10
C CYS A 59 -4.17 -32.17 -9.08
N ASN A 60 -5.26 -31.57 -8.68
CA ASN A 60 -6.57 -32.19 -8.75
C ASN A 60 -7.14 -31.97 -10.17
N PRO A 61 -7.38 -33.05 -10.95
CA PRO A 61 -7.93 -32.91 -12.28
C PRO A 61 -9.39 -32.39 -12.30
N ASP A 62 -10.12 -32.63 -11.20
CA ASP A 62 -11.48 -32.11 -11.04
C ASP A 62 -11.42 -30.69 -10.47
N ALA A 63 -11.02 -29.77 -11.33
CA ALA A 63 -10.84 -28.37 -10.99
C ALA A 63 -12.10 -27.70 -10.37
N GLY A 64 -13.28 -28.30 -10.52
CA GLY A 64 -14.52 -27.83 -9.88
C GLY A 64 -14.60 -28.12 -8.38
N SER A 65 -13.82 -29.08 -7.85
CA SER A 65 -13.94 -29.55 -6.47
C SER A 65 -12.84 -29.02 -5.53
N ASN A 66 -11.82 -28.35 -6.05
CA ASN A 66 -10.72 -27.82 -5.22
C ASN A 66 -10.40 -26.37 -5.54
N ALA A 67 -11.24 -25.48 -4.99
CA ALA A 67 -11.06 -24.02 -5.10
C ALA A 67 -9.68 -23.54 -4.61
N ALA A 68 -9.07 -24.25 -3.65
CA ALA A 68 -7.76 -23.92 -3.11
C ALA A 68 -6.58 -24.07 -4.11
N GLN A 69 -6.77 -24.77 -5.23
CA GLN A 69 -5.78 -24.90 -6.30
C GLN A 69 -6.12 -24.06 -7.54
N ARG A 70 -7.21 -23.28 -7.49
CA ARG A 70 -7.59 -22.38 -8.57
C ARG A 70 -7.11 -20.97 -8.30
N TRP A 71 -6.44 -20.43 -9.27
CA TRP A 71 -5.84 -19.10 -9.24
C TRP A 71 -6.25 -18.34 -10.48
N GLU A 72 -6.47 -17.08 -10.31
CA GLU A 72 -6.67 -16.14 -11.40
C GLU A 72 -5.73 -14.96 -11.22
N PHE A 73 -5.31 -14.39 -12.35
CA PHE A 73 -4.66 -13.10 -12.34
C PHE A 73 -5.76 -12.05 -12.39
N GLU A 74 -5.92 -11.32 -11.33
CA GLU A 74 -6.67 -10.08 -11.38
C GLU A 74 -5.70 -8.93 -11.63
N ASP A 75 -6.04 -8.06 -12.58
CA ASP A 75 -5.49 -6.72 -12.55
C ASP A 75 -5.97 -6.10 -11.24
N ALA A 76 -5.09 -6.15 -10.25
CA ALA A 76 -5.22 -5.26 -9.12
C ALA A 76 -4.89 -3.85 -9.64
N THR A 77 -5.68 -3.37 -10.56
CA THR A 77 -5.80 -1.92 -10.76
C THR A 77 -6.24 -1.44 -9.41
N ASP A 78 -5.28 -0.90 -8.68
CA ASP A 78 -5.58 -0.21 -7.44
C ASP A 78 -6.46 0.98 -7.82
N THR A 79 -7.77 0.70 -7.91
CA THR A 79 -8.80 1.71 -8.18
C THR A 79 -8.94 2.67 -7.00
N ARG A 80 -8.05 2.52 -5.99
CA ARG A 80 -8.00 3.49 -4.91
C ARG A 80 -7.63 4.83 -5.53
N GLU A 81 -8.58 5.72 -5.48
CA GLU A 81 -8.39 7.09 -5.95
C GLU A 81 -7.22 7.71 -5.18
N LEU A 82 -6.16 8.02 -5.90
CA LEU A 82 -5.04 8.73 -5.33
C LEU A 82 -5.45 10.18 -5.08
N ARG A 83 -5.10 10.68 -3.92
CA ARG A 83 -5.39 12.04 -3.48
C ARG A 83 -4.10 12.81 -3.30
N GLN A 84 -4.12 14.07 -3.64
CA GLN A 84 -3.08 15.02 -3.33
C GLN A 84 -3.63 16.04 -2.33
N ILE A 85 -2.83 16.44 -1.36
CA ILE A 85 -3.24 17.38 -0.31
C ILE A 85 -2.49 18.67 -0.53
N ARG A 86 -3.17 19.66 -1.09
CA ARG A 86 -2.59 20.95 -1.48
C ARG A 86 -2.98 22.05 -0.50
N ASN A 87 -2.00 22.78 -0.01
CA ASN A 87 -2.25 24.02 0.74
C ASN A 87 -2.71 25.12 -0.22
N VAL A 88 -3.88 25.67 0.04
CA VAL A 88 -4.55 26.63 -0.87
C VAL A 88 -3.76 27.93 -0.99
N GLU A 89 -3.20 28.43 0.12
CA GLU A 89 -2.49 29.71 0.16
C GLU A 89 -1.15 29.66 -0.58
N SER A 90 -0.33 28.65 -0.29
CA SER A 90 1.00 28.54 -0.90
C SER A 90 0.99 27.83 -2.25
N GLY A 91 -0.08 27.12 -2.59
CA GLY A 91 -0.13 26.22 -3.76
C GLY A 91 0.74 24.96 -3.63
N SER A 92 1.38 24.76 -2.48
CA SER A 92 2.27 23.60 -2.23
C SER A 92 1.50 22.36 -1.84
N CYS A 93 2.00 21.20 -2.24
CA CYS A 93 1.49 19.88 -1.84
C CYS A 93 2.23 19.30 -0.65
N LEU A 94 1.51 18.55 0.17
CA LEU A 94 2.07 17.80 1.30
C LEU A 94 2.98 16.70 0.77
N ASP A 95 4.22 16.65 1.24
CA ASP A 95 5.27 15.78 0.75
C ASP A 95 6.22 15.35 1.87
N VAL A 96 6.88 14.23 1.71
CA VAL A 96 8.04 13.84 2.51
C VAL A 96 9.28 13.89 1.62
N LEU A 97 10.20 14.82 1.91
CA LEU A 97 11.42 14.96 1.11
C LEU A 97 12.29 13.69 1.17
N GLY A 98 12.53 13.09 0.02
CA GLY A 98 13.25 11.82 -0.12
C GLY A 98 12.37 10.59 0.19
N THR A 99 12.92 9.56 0.78
CA THR A 99 12.18 8.33 1.08
C THR A 99 11.15 8.57 2.19
N VAL A 100 9.92 8.10 1.99
CA VAL A 100 8.87 8.15 3.01
C VAL A 100 9.20 7.13 4.10
N THR A 101 9.58 7.62 5.28
CA THR A 101 9.89 6.81 6.44
C THR A 101 9.18 7.34 7.67
N GLN A 102 8.90 6.45 8.61
CA GLN A 102 8.24 6.81 9.87
C GLN A 102 9.01 7.91 10.62
N GLY A 103 8.27 8.92 11.10
CA GLY A 103 8.81 10.04 11.89
C GLY A 103 9.45 11.16 11.07
N ARG A 104 9.46 11.10 9.74
CA ARG A 104 9.99 12.17 8.91
C ARG A 104 8.90 13.21 8.63
N ALA A 105 9.22 14.49 8.91
CA ALA A 105 8.22 15.55 8.81
C ALA A 105 7.67 15.75 7.39
N TYR A 106 6.36 15.93 7.28
CA TYR A 106 5.74 16.42 6.06
C TYR A 106 6.08 17.90 5.84
N THR A 107 6.34 18.25 4.60
CA THR A 107 6.67 19.61 4.16
C THR A 107 5.80 20.00 2.97
N GLY A 108 5.62 21.30 2.75
CA GLY A 108 5.03 21.83 1.54
C GLY A 108 6.07 21.98 0.45
N VAL A 109 5.87 21.35 -0.70
CA VAL A 109 6.71 21.51 -1.89
C VAL A 109 5.84 21.76 -3.13
N PRO A 110 6.37 22.27 -4.24
CA PRO A 110 5.60 22.40 -5.46
C PRO A 110 4.91 21.10 -5.84
N CYS A 111 3.62 21.19 -6.19
CA CYS A 111 2.87 20.02 -6.64
C CYS A 111 3.42 19.51 -7.97
N SER A 112 3.61 18.20 -8.11
CA SER A 112 4.18 17.59 -9.31
C SER A 112 3.37 16.38 -9.82
N GLY A 113 2.06 16.37 -9.59
CA GLY A 113 1.16 15.36 -10.14
C GLY A 113 1.63 13.93 -9.90
N GLU A 114 1.55 13.10 -10.93
CA GLU A 114 1.84 11.66 -10.88
C GLU A 114 3.32 11.31 -10.66
N ASP A 115 4.22 12.22 -10.99
CA ASP A 115 5.67 11.97 -10.96
C ASP A 115 6.26 11.94 -9.55
N ARG A 116 5.47 12.28 -8.52
CA ARG A 116 5.91 12.25 -7.13
C ARG A 116 5.01 11.42 -6.23
N PRO A 117 5.29 10.14 -6.09
CA PRO A 117 4.51 9.25 -5.24
C PRO A 117 4.48 9.70 -3.77
N ASN A 118 5.46 10.50 -3.31
CA ASN A 118 5.49 11.07 -1.97
C ASN A 118 4.36 12.08 -1.69
N GLN A 119 3.73 12.62 -2.74
CA GLN A 119 2.60 13.54 -2.67
C GLN A 119 1.25 12.85 -2.87
N ALA A 120 1.27 11.55 -3.13
CA ALA A 120 0.08 10.76 -3.38
C ALA A 120 -0.34 9.99 -2.13
N PHE A 121 -1.63 10.04 -1.83
CA PHE A 121 -2.24 9.40 -0.67
C PHE A 121 -3.48 8.62 -1.07
N VAL A 122 -3.72 7.53 -0.36
CA VAL A 122 -4.97 6.76 -0.43
C VAL A 122 -5.80 7.08 0.80
N GLN A 123 -7.03 7.53 0.60
CA GLN A 123 -7.97 7.70 1.70
C GLN A 123 -8.57 6.36 2.09
N LEU A 124 -8.36 5.94 3.32
CA LEU A 124 -8.89 4.71 3.87
C LEU A 124 -10.32 4.91 4.42
N ASN A 125 -11.09 3.82 4.52
CA ASN A 125 -12.47 3.85 5.01
C ASN A 125 -12.61 4.40 6.45
N ASN A 126 -11.55 4.35 7.25
CA ASN A 126 -11.51 4.91 8.61
C ASN A 126 -11.13 6.40 8.63
N GLY A 127 -11.02 7.05 7.48
CA GLY A 127 -10.64 8.45 7.34
C GLY A 127 -9.15 8.74 7.42
N ALA A 128 -8.29 7.72 7.54
CA ALA A 128 -6.85 7.91 7.48
C ALA A 128 -6.39 8.11 6.02
N PHE A 129 -5.29 8.84 5.83
CA PHE A 129 -4.62 8.99 4.55
C PHE A 129 -3.29 8.24 4.59
N ALA A 130 -3.21 7.13 3.87
CA ALA A 130 -2.01 6.33 3.74
C ALA A 130 -1.15 6.85 2.58
N SER A 131 0.17 6.92 2.77
CA SER A 131 1.09 7.31 1.71
C SER A 131 1.16 6.24 0.63
N ALA A 132 0.98 6.64 -0.63
CA ALA A 132 1.13 5.74 -1.77
C ALA A 132 2.60 5.39 -2.07
N ALA A 133 3.54 6.22 -1.62
CA ALA A 133 4.98 5.99 -1.81
C ALA A 133 5.59 5.05 -0.77
N SER A 134 4.84 4.69 0.26
CA SER A 134 5.37 3.88 1.35
C SER A 134 4.98 2.42 1.16
N ASP A 135 5.98 1.57 1.06
CA ASP A 135 5.80 0.12 1.14
C ASP A 135 5.43 -0.36 2.55
N THR A 136 5.47 0.53 3.52
CA THR A 136 5.15 0.26 4.92
C THR A 136 3.91 1.06 5.30
N ASN A 137 2.77 0.56 5.18
CA ASN A 137 1.47 1.09 5.61
C ASN A 137 1.55 2.32 6.58
N LEU A 138 2.09 3.46 6.06
CA LEU A 138 2.28 4.70 6.81
C LEU A 138 1.16 5.69 6.50
N CYS A 139 0.52 6.17 7.54
CA CYS A 139 -0.54 7.17 7.47
C CYS A 139 -0.04 8.55 7.96
N ILE A 140 -0.73 9.60 7.55
CA ILE A 140 -0.52 10.94 8.09
C ILE A 140 -0.92 10.94 9.56
N ASP A 141 0.03 11.22 10.45
CA ASP A 141 -0.17 11.40 11.89
C ASP A 141 0.08 12.86 12.28
N GLY A 142 -0.86 13.48 12.97
CA GLY A 142 -0.74 14.83 13.48
C GLY A 142 -0.32 14.89 14.95
N GLY A 143 -0.03 13.75 15.56
CA GLY A 143 0.26 13.70 16.98
C GLY A 143 -0.89 14.10 17.89
N GLY A 144 -0.63 14.24 19.17
CA GLY A 144 -1.63 14.45 20.22
C GLY A 144 -1.74 15.89 20.75
N ALA A 145 -0.93 16.85 20.31
CA ALA A 145 -0.89 18.21 20.85
C ALA A 145 -0.75 19.28 19.74
N ASN A 146 -1.14 20.49 20.06
CA ASN A 146 -0.93 21.65 19.17
C ASN A 146 0.58 21.88 18.96
N GLY A 147 0.95 22.24 17.74
CA GLY A 147 2.34 22.45 17.35
C GLY A 147 3.10 21.18 16.98
N ASN A 148 2.52 19.99 17.17
CA ASN A 148 3.15 18.76 16.71
C ASN A 148 3.31 18.77 15.20
N GLU A 149 4.46 18.36 14.72
CA GLU A 149 4.69 18.14 13.30
C GLU A 149 3.80 17.01 12.78
N MET A 150 3.34 17.14 11.55
CA MET A 150 2.68 16.05 10.84
C MET A 150 3.75 15.09 10.30
N LEU A 151 3.60 13.81 10.60
CA LEU A 151 4.61 12.78 10.32
C LEU A 151 3.95 11.55 9.67
N PRO A 152 4.63 10.83 8.78
CA PRO A 152 4.25 9.46 8.45
C PRO A 152 4.43 8.58 9.69
N TRP A 153 3.40 7.84 10.07
CA TRP A 153 3.44 6.89 11.18
C TRP A 153 2.63 5.65 10.84
N GLY A 154 2.99 4.50 11.43
CA GLY A 154 2.26 3.25 11.18
C GLY A 154 0.75 3.42 11.35
N CYS A 155 -0.03 3.10 10.32
CA CYS A 155 -1.48 3.24 10.35
C CYS A 155 -2.08 2.45 11.52
N LYS A 156 -3.01 3.05 12.25
CA LYS A 156 -3.66 2.46 13.42
C LYS A 156 -5.18 2.39 13.23
N ASN A 157 -5.80 1.44 13.89
CA ASN A 157 -7.24 1.35 13.99
C ASN A 157 -7.63 1.12 15.47
N PRO A 158 -8.38 2.02 16.13
CA PRO A 158 -8.97 3.26 15.61
C PRO A 158 -7.93 4.36 15.35
N ALA A 159 -8.23 5.17 14.33
CA ALA A 159 -7.26 6.07 13.72
C ALA A 159 -7.15 7.46 14.38
N GLN A 160 -7.32 7.62 15.67
CA GLN A 160 -7.47 8.91 16.37
C GLN A 160 -6.63 10.07 15.81
N ASN A 161 -5.29 9.93 15.79
CA ASN A 161 -4.38 10.96 15.24
C ASN A 161 -4.20 10.86 13.73
N HIS A 162 -4.68 9.77 13.12
CA HIS A 162 -4.56 9.46 11.70
C HIS A 162 -5.87 9.72 10.94
N GLU A 163 -6.98 9.96 11.64
CA GLU A 163 -8.25 10.30 11.02
C GLU A 163 -8.23 11.76 10.58
N TRP A 164 -8.49 12.00 9.30
CA TRP A 164 -8.52 13.33 8.73
C TRP A 164 -9.79 13.54 7.92
N ARG A 165 -10.33 14.73 8.03
CA ARG A 165 -11.54 15.14 7.30
C ARG A 165 -11.38 16.53 6.74
N VAL A 166 -11.85 16.72 5.50
CA VAL A 166 -12.01 18.06 4.93
C VAL A 166 -13.35 18.62 5.41
N ASN A 167 -13.32 19.78 6.03
CA ASN A 167 -14.51 20.51 6.46
C ASN A 167 -14.37 21.97 5.98
N GLY A 168 -15.05 22.31 4.89
CA GLY A 168 -14.79 23.53 4.15
C GLY A 168 -13.37 23.52 3.60
N SER A 169 -12.57 24.53 3.93
CA SER A 169 -11.14 24.60 3.56
C SER A 169 -10.20 24.02 4.62
N LEU A 170 -10.70 23.48 5.72
CA LEU A 170 -9.87 22.98 6.81
C LEU A 170 -9.64 21.48 6.70
N PHE A 171 -8.38 21.04 6.78
CA PHE A 171 -8.01 19.63 6.91
C PHE A 171 -7.88 19.28 8.39
N ARG A 172 -8.96 18.72 8.95
CA ARG A 172 -9.16 18.47 10.39
C ARG A 172 -8.70 17.09 10.81
N GLN A 173 -8.01 17.04 11.93
CA GLN A 173 -7.64 15.78 12.60
C GLN A 173 -8.80 15.30 13.47
N GLY A 174 -9.55 14.34 13.00
CA GLY A 174 -10.68 13.70 13.70
C GLY A 174 -11.58 14.70 14.45
N ASN A 175 -11.88 14.40 15.70
CA ASN A 175 -12.65 15.27 16.60
C ASN A 175 -11.77 16.08 17.56
N SER A 176 -10.47 16.16 17.33
CA SER A 176 -9.50 16.78 18.24
C SER A 176 -9.56 18.30 18.32
N GLY A 177 -10.32 18.96 17.42
CA GLY A 177 -10.32 20.42 17.27
C GLY A 177 -9.04 20.98 16.63
N ARG A 178 -8.16 20.10 16.13
CA ARG A 178 -6.92 20.49 15.44
C ARG A 178 -7.05 20.38 13.94
N CYS A 179 -6.33 21.26 13.25
CA CYS A 179 -6.26 21.30 11.80
C CYS A 179 -4.80 21.35 11.34
N ALA A 180 -4.53 20.84 10.16
CA ALA A 180 -3.24 20.97 9.52
C ALA A 180 -2.93 22.44 9.23
N GLU A 181 -1.69 22.84 9.46
CA GLU A 181 -1.14 24.15 9.10
C GLU A 181 0.21 23.97 8.42
N LEU A 182 0.43 24.67 7.33
CA LEU A 182 1.73 24.81 6.71
C LEU A 182 2.43 26.03 7.28
N ASN A 183 3.60 25.86 7.89
CA ASN A 183 4.38 27.00 8.39
C ASN A 183 5.09 27.69 7.23
N PRO A 184 4.78 28.96 6.93
CA PRO A 184 5.34 29.66 5.76
C PRO A 184 6.85 29.92 5.86
N GLY A 185 7.40 29.95 7.08
CA GLY A 185 8.83 30.19 7.28
C GLY A 185 9.69 28.94 7.11
N SER A 186 9.17 27.77 7.47
CA SER A 186 9.92 26.51 7.43
C SER A 186 9.39 25.53 6.36
N ASN A 187 8.25 25.78 5.77
CA ASN A 187 7.48 24.86 4.92
C ASN A 187 7.14 23.52 5.58
N ARG A 188 7.25 23.41 6.91
CA ARG A 188 6.86 22.19 7.66
C ARG A 188 5.38 22.21 7.98
N SER A 189 4.76 21.06 7.95
CA SER A 189 3.36 20.90 8.34
C SER A 189 3.24 20.53 9.82
N SER A 190 2.28 21.14 10.50
CA SER A 190 1.98 20.86 11.91
C SER A 190 0.47 20.87 12.16
N VAL A 191 0.04 20.42 13.32
CA VAL A 191 -1.36 20.57 13.75
C VAL A 191 -1.50 21.74 14.71
N GLN A 192 -2.54 22.55 14.49
CA GLN A 192 -2.86 23.75 15.27
C GLN A 192 -4.36 23.79 15.58
N PRO A 193 -4.83 24.59 16.55
CA PRO A 193 -6.26 24.80 16.73
C PRO A 193 -6.91 25.23 15.42
N CYS A 194 -8.05 24.67 15.10
CA CYS A 194 -8.75 25.01 13.85
C CYS A 194 -9.16 26.49 13.85
N ASP A 195 -8.75 27.20 12.81
CA ASP A 195 -9.05 28.62 12.61
C ASP A 195 -9.06 28.91 11.09
N SER A 196 -10.24 29.11 10.54
CA SER A 196 -10.42 29.37 9.11
C SER A 196 -9.95 30.76 8.65
N SER A 197 -9.66 31.68 9.59
CA SER A 197 -9.09 32.99 9.26
C SER A 197 -7.59 32.94 8.93
N ARG A 198 -6.94 31.81 9.20
CA ARG A 198 -5.52 31.58 8.92
C ARG A 198 -5.31 30.97 7.53
N PRO A 199 -4.74 31.71 6.57
CA PRO A 199 -4.68 31.22 5.17
C PRO A 199 -3.90 29.93 5.01
N TYR A 200 -2.80 29.74 5.74
CA TYR A 200 -1.98 28.53 5.67
C TYR A 200 -2.61 27.27 6.32
N ARG A 201 -3.83 27.37 6.87
CA ARG A 201 -4.66 26.25 7.33
C ARG A 201 -5.69 25.82 6.30
N ALA A 202 -5.77 26.52 5.17
CA ALA A 202 -6.64 26.16 4.07
C ALA A 202 -5.97 25.08 3.19
N TRP A 203 -6.66 23.95 3.04
CA TRP A 203 -6.19 22.80 2.28
C TRP A 203 -7.28 22.31 1.34
N ALA A 204 -6.87 21.82 0.19
CA ALA A 204 -7.71 21.08 -0.74
C ALA A 204 -7.20 19.64 -0.83
N VAL A 205 -8.12 18.69 -0.86
CA VAL A 205 -7.83 17.29 -1.18
C VAL A 205 -8.33 17.08 -2.60
N GLU A 206 -7.42 16.84 -3.50
CA GLU A 206 -7.64 16.78 -4.94
C GLU A 206 -7.36 15.38 -5.48
N ASP A 207 -8.11 14.97 -6.49
CA ASP A 207 -7.85 13.73 -7.20
C ASP A 207 -6.57 13.87 -8.02
N VAL A 208 -5.71 12.88 -7.92
CA VAL A 208 -4.57 12.75 -8.81
C VAL A 208 -5.02 11.86 -9.96
N SER A 209 -5.14 12.45 -11.15
CA SER A 209 -5.36 11.69 -12.37
C SER A 209 -4.09 10.93 -12.73
N GLY A 210 -3.98 9.70 -12.30
CA GLY A 210 -2.89 8.81 -12.63
C GLY A 210 -3.36 7.38 -12.48
N THR A 211 -3.03 6.56 -13.44
CA THR A 211 -3.19 5.12 -13.31
C THR A 211 -2.24 4.63 -12.23
N ALA A 212 -2.78 4.21 -11.10
CA ALA A 212 -2.02 3.40 -10.16
C ALA A 212 -1.32 2.30 -10.96
N SER A 213 -0.03 2.08 -10.69
CA SER A 213 0.73 0.99 -11.30
C SER A 213 -0.12 -0.27 -11.21
N SER A 214 -0.45 -0.87 -12.34
CA SER A 214 -1.19 -2.13 -12.38
C SER A 214 -0.36 -3.20 -11.69
N THR A 215 -0.70 -3.53 -10.47
CA THR A 215 -0.10 -4.63 -9.74
C THR A 215 -0.95 -5.86 -10.00
N LEU A 216 -0.37 -6.90 -10.59
CA LEU A 216 -1.06 -8.18 -10.72
C LEU A 216 -1.19 -8.83 -9.35
N GLN A 217 -2.39 -9.17 -8.96
CA GLN A 217 -2.70 -9.89 -7.74
C GLN A 217 -3.10 -11.32 -8.07
N PHE A 218 -2.56 -12.27 -7.34
CA PHE A 218 -2.99 -13.66 -7.44
C PHE A 218 -4.10 -13.91 -6.44
N ARG A 219 -5.26 -14.30 -6.93
CA ARG A 219 -6.40 -14.67 -6.09
C ARG A 219 -6.78 -16.13 -6.33
N ASN A 220 -7.07 -16.86 -5.27
CA ASN A 220 -7.67 -18.18 -5.39
C ASN A 220 -9.20 -18.09 -5.43
N ALA A 221 -9.87 -19.17 -5.84
CA ALA A 221 -11.33 -19.21 -5.98
C ALA A 221 -12.08 -19.06 -4.64
N ASP A 222 -11.42 -19.16 -3.50
CA ASP A 222 -11.96 -18.93 -2.16
C ASP A 222 -11.77 -17.46 -1.70
N ASN A 223 -11.45 -16.52 -2.63
CA ASN A 223 -11.15 -15.11 -2.38
C ASN A 223 -9.90 -14.83 -1.54
N GLY A 224 -9.03 -15.82 -1.32
CA GLY A 224 -7.74 -15.63 -0.67
C GLY A 224 -6.73 -15.02 -1.64
N CYS A 225 -6.12 -13.89 -1.26
CA CYS A 225 -5.01 -13.32 -2.01
C CYS A 225 -3.68 -13.93 -1.57
N LEU A 226 -2.75 -14.07 -2.52
CA LEU A 226 -1.39 -14.42 -2.21
C LEU A 226 -0.76 -13.28 -1.42
N ASP A 227 -0.52 -13.46 -0.15
CA ASP A 227 0.17 -12.50 0.70
C ASP A 227 1.41 -13.14 1.33
N ILE A 228 2.40 -12.31 1.61
CA ILE A 228 3.64 -12.72 2.26
C ILE A 228 3.56 -12.28 3.72
N ALA A 229 3.13 -13.17 4.61
CA ALA A 229 3.04 -12.89 6.03
C ALA A 229 4.41 -12.44 6.57
N GLY A 230 4.46 -11.25 7.15
CA GLY A 230 5.69 -10.66 7.70
C GLY A 230 6.64 -10.05 6.67
N ALA A 231 6.30 -10.03 5.40
CA ALA A 231 7.01 -9.22 4.44
C ALA A 231 6.70 -7.74 4.73
N THR A 232 7.58 -7.10 5.47
CA THR A 232 7.76 -5.68 5.25
C THR A 232 8.30 -5.56 3.82
N ARG A 233 7.66 -4.77 2.96
CA ARG A 233 8.12 -4.48 1.59
C ARG A 233 9.52 -3.81 1.53
N ALA A 234 10.25 -3.79 2.63
CA ALA A 234 11.62 -3.33 2.73
C ALA A 234 12.55 -4.34 2.06
N GLY A 235 12.70 -4.27 0.75
CA GLY A 235 13.65 -5.12 0.04
C GLY A 235 13.52 -5.20 -1.48
N TYR A 236 12.48 -4.65 -2.06
CA TYR A 236 12.43 -4.48 -3.50
C TYR A 236 13.08 -3.15 -3.87
N SER A 237 14.39 -3.15 -4.05
CA SER A 237 15.01 -2.07 -4.79
C SER A 237 14.68 -2.27 -6.28
N ASN A 238 14.20 -1.22 -6.94
CA ASN A 238 13.98 -1.18 -8.39
C ASN A 238 15.28 -1.31 -9.22
N ASN A 239 16.33 -1.89 -8.67
CA ASN A 239 17.63 -2.02 -9.32
C ASN A 239 17.91 -3.40 -9.94
N ASP A 240 16.95 -4.34 -9.85
CA ASP A 240 17.07 -5.64 -10.52
C ASP A 240 16.24 -5.63 -11.83
N ARG A 241 16.66 -4.76 -12.75
CA ARG A 241 16.30 -4.86 -14.17
C ARG A 241 17.35 -5.63 -14.92
#